data_fba0120066ed870dc13a80f508e5202e
#
_entry.id   fba0120066ed870dc13a80f508e5202e
#
_cell.length_a   1.000
_cell.length_b   1.000
_cell.length_c   1.000
_cell.angle_alpha   90.00
_cell.angle_beta   90.00
_cell.angle_gamma   90.00
#
_symmetry.space_group_name_H-M   'P 1'
#
loop_
_entity.id
_entity.type
_entity.pdbx_description
1 polymer ?
#
loop_
_entity_poly.entity_id
_entity_poly.type
_entity_poly.pdbx_seq_one_letter_code
_entity_poly.pdbx_strand_id
1 'polypeptide(L)'
;MDRAEALVREMEEAGIDASIDIYHTMMDGYTMNGDEDKCLVVFDRLKECGFTPSVISYGCLINLYTKIGKVSKALEVSRKMESVGIKHNMKTYSMLINGFLKLKDWANAFAVFEDVVKDGLKPDVILYNNIIRAFCGMGNMDRAIRTVKEMQKAWHRPTTRTFMPIIHAFARSGDMDKALEIFDMMRMSGCIPTVHTFNALILGLVEKCQMEKAVEILDEMALAGINPNEHTYTTIMNGYAALGDTGKAFGYFTKLRNEGFELDVFIYEALLKACCKAGRMQSALAVTKEMSNQKIPRNTFVYNILIDGWARRGDVWEAADLMQQMTQEGVRPDIHTYTSFISACCKAGDMLRATKTIEEMQAFGVKPNIKTYTTLIHGWARASLPEKALKCFDEMKQAGLQPDRAVYHCLMTSLLSRAAVAESYIYSGILSICREMIESGLTVDMGTAVHWSKCLRKIERGGGELTEVLQKTFPPDWNLAHGLDVTSDIDSENENENDNDEDEDDNVIYPAVNTDGNGENDDDNIEMNHRLWF
;
A
#
# COMPACT_ATOMS: atom_id res chain seq x y z
N MET A 1 -24.55 -14.98 -29.76
CA MET A 1 -25.81 -15.51 -29.21
C MET A 1 -26.99 -15.31 -30.17
N ASP A 2 -27.08 -14.20 -30.88
CA ASP A 2 -28.22 -13.90 -31.80
C ASP A 2 -28.44 -14.98 -32.89
N ARG A 3 -27.33 -15.57 -33.39
CA ARG A 3 -27.41 -16.69 -34.33
C ARG A 3 -27.97 -17.99 -33.71
N ALA A 4 -27.72 -18.20 -32.41
CA ALA A 4 -28.28 -19.36 -31.68
C ALA A 4 -29.79 -19.18 -31.43
N GLU A 5 -30.22 -17.96 -31.11
CA GLU A 5 -31.65 -17.64 -31.00
C GLU A 5 -32.42 -17.83 -32.32
N ALA A 6 -31.79 -17.37 -33.42
CA ALA A 6 -32.36 -17.55 -34.77
C ALA A 6 -32.57 -19.04 -35.11
N LEU A 7 -31.56 -19.88 -34.84
CA LEU A 7 -31.64 -21.31 -35.06
C LEU A 7 -32.71 -22.00 -34.23
N VAL A 8 -32.88 -21.59 -32.95
CA VAL A 8 -33.92 -22.16 -32.10
C VAL A 8 -35.33 -21.77 -32.62
N ARG A 9 -35.50 -20.52 -33.12
CA ARG A 9 -36.76 -20.10 -33.77
C ARG A 9 -37.03 -20.90 -35.04
N GLU A 10 -36.04 -21.09 -35.90
CA GLU A 10 -36.15 -21.90 -37.10
C GLU A 10 -36.55 -23.36 -36.77
N MET A 11 -35.98 -23.94 -35.69
CA MET A 11 -36.39 -25.25 -35.21
C MET A 11 -37.86 -25.31 -34.79
N GLU A 12 -38.31 -24.31 -34.03
CA GLU A 12 -39.70 -24.21 -33.58
C GLU A 12 -40.68 -24.02 -34.75
N GLU A 13 -40.32 -23.15 -35.71
CA GLU A 13 -41.12 -22.95 -36.95
C GLU A 13 -41.17 -24.22 -37.80
N ALA A 14 -40.15 -25.05 -37.76
CA ALA A 14 -40.09 -26.34 -38.42
C ALA A 14 -40.83 -27.46 -37.64
N GLY A 15 -41.46 -27.15 -36.48
CA GLY A 15 -42.13 -28.11 -35.63
C GLY A 15 -41.18 -29.09 -34.91
N ILE A 16 -39.91 -28.72 -34.73
CA ILE A 16 -38.91 -29.51 -34.02
C ILE A 16 -38.76 -28.94 -32.61
N ASP A 17 -39.16 -29.70 -31.60
CA ASP A 17 -39.03 -29.29 -30.20
C ASP A 17 -37.55 -29.18 -29.78
N ALA A 18 -37.19 -28.05 -29.20
CA ALA A 18 -35.84 -27.87 -28.67
C ALA A 18 -35.63 -28.74 -27.42
N SER A 19 -34.51 -29.46 -27.37
CA SER A 19 -34.16 -30.27 -26.20
C SER A 19 -33.71 -29.40 -25.02
N ILE A 20 -33.82 -29.94 -23.80
CA ILE A 20 -33.37 -29.26 -22.58
C ILE A 20 -31.89 -28.83 -22.66
N ASP A 21 -31.06 -29.58 -23.39
CA ASP A 21 -29.63 -29.28 -23.55
C ASP A 21 -29.38 -28.02 -24.39
N ILE A 22 -30.29 -27.73 -25.34
CA ILE A 22 -30.23 -26.49 -26.13
C ILE A 22 -30.47 -25.30 -25.22
N TYR A 23 -31.49 -25.37 -24.35
CA TYR A 23 -31.76 -24.30 -23.37
C TYR A 23 -30.58 -24.11 -22.38
N HIS A 24 -29.97 -25.19 -21.87
CA HIS A 24 -28.79 -25.10 -21.03
C HIS A 24 -27.60 -24.44 -21.76
N THR A 25 -27.37 -24.80 -23.03
CA THR A 25 -26.31 -24.20 -23.84
C THR A 25 -26.56 -22.71 -24.08
N MET A 26 -27.81 -22.31 -24.33
CA MET A 26 -28.16 -20.89 -24.47
C MET A 26 -27.99 -20.13 -23.15
N MET A 27 -28.42 -20.70 -22.03
CA MET A 27 -28.20 -20.10 -20.70
C MET A 27 -26.72 -19.95 -20.39
N ASP A 28 -25.89 -20.94 -20.68
CA ASP A 28 -24.42 -20.86 -20.52
C ASP A 28 -23.81 -19.76 -21.41
N GLY A 29 -24.29 -19.64 -22.65
CA GLY A 29 -23.86 -18.59 -23.56
C GLY A 29 -24.19 -17.18 -23.06
N TYR A 30 -25.40 -16.96 -22.54
CA TYR A 30 -25.78 -15.67 -21.92
C TYR A 30 -25.06 -15.44 -20.61
N THR A 31 -24.80 -16.47 -19.82
CA THR A 31 -23.94 -16.42 -18.62
C THR A 31 -22.53 -15.97 -18.97
N MET A 32 -21.98 -16.42 -20.11
CA MET A 32 -20.66 -15.98 -20.56
C MET A 32 -20.62 -14.49 -20.90
N ASN A 33 -21.70 -13.95 -21.47
CA ASN A 33 -21.86 -12.54 -21.83
C ASN A 33 -22.31 -11.66 -20.65
N GLY A 34 -22.77 -12.25 -19.54
CA GLY A 34 -23.29 -11.51 -18.40
C GLY A 34 -24.70 -10.92 -18.62
N ASP A 35 -25.45 -11.44 -19.58
CA ASP A 35 -26.80 -10.96 -19.96
C ASP A 35 -27.86 -11.61 -19.06
N GLU A 36 -28.23 -10.88 -17.98
CA GLU A 36 -29.19 -11.37 -16.97
C GLU A 36 -30.58 -11.56 -17.57
N ASP A 37 -31.09 -10.57 -18.31
CA ASP A 37 -32.46 -10.56 -18.79
C ASP A 37 -32.72 -11.71 -19.76
N LYS A 38 -31.84 -11.89 -20.74
CA LYS A 38 -31.95 -12.97 -21.73
C LYS A 38 -31.79 -14.35 -21.10
N CYS A 39 -30.90 -14.52 -20.11
CA CYS A 39 -30.77 -15.79 -19.42
C CYS A 39 -32.05 -16.18 -18.65
N LEU A 40 -32.70 -15.21 -17.99
CA LEU A 40 -33.95 -15.43 -17.29
C LEU A 40 -35.09 -15.77 -18.27
N VAL A 41 -35.19 -15.08 -19.40
CA VAL A 41 -36.17 -15.38 -20.44
C VAL A 41 -36.03 -16.84 -20.93
N VAL A 42 -34.80 -17.30 -21.18
CA VAL A 42 -34.54 -18.69 -21.59
C VAL A 42 -34.87 -19.68 -20.48
N PHE A 43 -34.60 -19.34 -19.22
CA PHE A 43 -34.97 -20.18 -18.08
C PHE A 43 -36.50 -20.31 -17.89
N ASP A 44 -37.24 -19.22 -18.09
CA ASP A 44 -38.70 -19.26 -18.00
C ASP A 44 -39.34 -19.99 -19.20
N ARG A 45 -38.78 -19.79 -20.41
CA ARG A 45 -39.18 -20.54 -21.60
C ARG A 45 -38.97 -22.05 -21.46
N LEU A 46 -37.88 -22.49 -20.83
CA LEU A 46 -37.63 -23.89 -20.50
C LEU A 46 -38.80 -24.49 -19.68
N LYS A 47 -39.39 -23.72 -18.72
CA LYS A 47 -40.52 -24.15 -17.92
C LYS A 47 -41.82 -24.16 -18.72
N GLU A 48 -42.04 -23.14 -19.56
CA GLU A 48 -43.23 -23.04 -20.43
C GLU A 48 -43.31 -24.21 -21.42
N CYS A 49 -42.16 -24.70 -21.90
CA CYS A 49 -42.07 -25.91 -22.73
C CYS A 49 -42.26 -27.22 -21.94
N GLY A 50 -42.61 -27.15 -20.66
CA GLY A 50 -42.92 -28.32 -19.83
C GLY A 50 -41.70 -29.04 -19.25
N PHE A 51 -40.47 -28.50 -19.39
CA PHE A 51 -39.30 -29.08 -18.78
C PHE A 51 -39.21 -28.69 -17.29
N THR A 52 -38.90 -29.64 -16.45
CA THR A 52 -38.59 -29.38 -15.04
C THR A 52 -37.14 -28.88 -14.91
N PRO A 53 -36.93 -27.69 -14.32
CA PRO A 53 -35.56 -27.19 -14.13
C PRO A 53 -34.73 -28.16 -13.31
N SER A 54 -33.51 -28.44 -13.80
CA SER A 54 -32.56 -29.37 -13.20
C SER A 54 -31.47 -28.63 -12.41
N VAL A 55 -30.58 -29.36 -11.74
CA VAL A 55 -29.36 -28.83 -11.11
C VAL A 55 -28.55 -27.98 -12.08
N ILE A 56 -28.54 -28.33 -13.38
CA ILE A 56 -27.83 -27.61 -14.44
C ILE A 56 -28.50 -26.26 -14.69
N SER A 57 -29.85 -26.23 -14.80
CA SER A 57 -30.61 -24.99 -15.04
C SER A 57 -30.37 -23.95 -13.92
N TYR A 58 -30.47 -24.39 -12.66
CA TYR A 58 -30.20 -23.54 -11.50
C TYR A 58 -28.74 -23.18 -11.41
N GLY A 59 -27.82 -24.11 -11.76
CA GLY A 59 -26.37 -23.87 -11.80
C GLY A 59 -25.98 -22.77 -12.79
N CYS A 60 -26.61 -22.68 -13.96
CA CYS A 60 -26.42 -21.60 -14.93
C CYS A 60 -26.78 -20.23 -14.32
N LEU A 61 -27.93 -20.15 -13.60
CA LEU A 61 -28.36 -18.90 -12.93
C LEU A 61 -27.42 -18.52 -11.78
N ILE A 62 -27.00 -19.48 -10.95
CA ILE A 62 -26.04 -19.24 -9.88
C ILE A 62 -24.73 -18.73 -10.47
N ASN A 63 -24.23 -19.35 -11.56
CA ASN A 63 -23.03 -18.93 -12.24
C ASN A 63 -23.14 -17.52 -12.83
N LEU A 64 -24.28 -17.20 -13.44
CA LEU A 64 -24.58 -15.86 -13.95
C LEU A 64 -24.47 -14.82 -12.82
N TYR A 65 -25.23 -15.00 -11.75
CA TYR A 65 -25.27 -14.04 -10.65
C TYR A 65 -23.91 -13.90 -9.94
N THR A 66 -23.15 -14.97 -9.81
CA THR A 66 -21.78 -14.91 -9.24
C THR A 66 -20.78 -14.22 -10.18
N LYS A 67 -20.99 -14.31 -11.52
CA LYS A 67 -20.16 -13.60 -12.50
C LYS A 67 -20.40 -12.09 -12.52
N ILE A 68 -21.68 -11.68 -12.49
CA ILE A 68 -22.06 -10.26 -12.49
C ILE A 68 -21.97 -9.60 -11.09
N GLY A 69 -21.54 -10.37 -10.07
CA GLY A 69 -21.34 -9.84 -8.71
C GLY A 69 -22.60 -9.71 -7.85
N LYS A 70 -23.75 -10.19 -8.33
CA LYS A 70 -25.03 -10.17 -7.58
C LYS A 70 -25.21 -11.43 -6.72
N VAL A 71 -24.28 -11.67 -5.77
CA VAL A 71 -24.22 -12.94 -5.03
C VAL A 71 -25.43 -13.15 -4.10
N SER A 72 -26.09 -12.09 -3.63
CA SER A 72 -27.37 -12.18 -2.90
C SER A 72 -28.44 -12.86 -3.72
N LYS A 73 -28.58 -12.52 -5.01
CA LYS A 73 -29.50 -13.21 -5.93
C LYS A 73 -29.08 -14.66 -6.19
N ALA A 74 -27.77 -14.94 -6.25
CA ALA A 74 -27.30 -16.31 -6.38
C ALA A 74 -27.72 -17.17 -5.18
N LEU A 75 -27.70 -16.63 -3.95
CA LEU A 75 -28.21 -17.32 -2.75
C LEU A 75 -29.74 -17.52 -2.77
N GLU A 76 -30.48 -16.54 -3.26
CA GLU A 76 -31.93 -16.69 -3.42
C GLU A 76 -32.26 -17.84 -4.38
N VAL A 77 -31.54 -17.92 -5.51
CA VAL A 77 -31.68 -19.01 -6.48
C VAL A 77 -31.28 -20.36 -5.85
N SER A 78 -30.20 -20.38 -5.05
CA SER A 78 -29.77 -21.55 -4.29
C SER A 78 -30.85 -22.05 -3.34
N ARG A 79 -31.44 -21.17 -2.52
CA ARG A 79 -32.54 -21.50 -1.60
C ARG A 79 -33.79 -21.96 -2.36
N LYS A 80 -34.09 -21.34 -3.51
CA LYS A 80 -35.20 -21.75 -4.36
C LYS A 80 -35.00 -23.16 -4.92
N MET A 81 -33.78 -23.50 -5.33
CA MET A 81 -33.38 -24.83 -5.77
C MET A 81 -33.65 -25.88 -4.67
N GLU A 82 -33.25 -25.61 -3.43
CA GLU A 82 -33.47 -26.47 -2.28
C GLU A 82 -34.98 -26.62 -1.94
N SER A 83 -35.73 -25.52 -2.00
CA SER A 83 -37.20 -25.53 -1.73
C SER A 83 -37.99 -26.40 -2.69
N VAL A 84 -37.50 -26.60 -3.92
CA VAL A 84 -38.04 -27.50 -4.94
C VAL A 84 -37.54 -28.94 -4.77
N GLY A 85 -36.69 -29.20 -3.76
CA GLY A 85 -36.16 -30.53 -3.47
C GLY A 85 -34.97 -30.95 -4.33
N ILE A 86 -34.35 -30.00 -5.06
CA ILE A 86 -33.17 -30.25 -5.88
C ILE A 86 -31.92 -30.02 -5.01
N LYS A 87 -31.16 -31.09 -4.77
CA LYS A 87 -29.91 -31.01 -3.99
C LYS A 87 -28.80 -30.36 -4.77
N HIS A 88 -27.96 -29.60 -4.06
CA HIS A 88 -26.73 -29.05 -4.60
C HIS A 88 -25.73 -30.14 -4.98
N ASN A 89 -24.94 -29.86 -5.99
CA ASN A 89 -23.76 -30.65 -6.34
C ASN A 89 -22.48 -29.85 -6.09
N MET A 90 -21.31 -30.48 -6.19
CA MET A 90 -20.02 -29.83 -5.99
C MET A 90 -19.81 -28.60 -6.87
N LYS A 91 -20.35 -28.63 -8.10
CA LYS A 91 -20.20 -27.52 -9.07
C LYS A 91 -20.98 -26.28 -8.59
N THR A 92 -22.20 -26.43 -8.09
CA THR A 92 -23.04 -25.33 -7.59
C THR A 92 -22.44 -24.71 -6.33
N TYR A 93 -21.94 -25.51 -5.39
CA TYR A 93 -21.24 -25.02 -4.21
C TYR A 93 -19.95 -24.28 -4.57
N SER A 94 -19.14 -24.81 -5.49
CA SER A 94 -17.92 -24.15 -5.96
C SER A 94 -18.19 -22.80 -6.63
N MET A 95 -19.32 -22.67 -7.37
CA MET A 95 -19.73 -21.40 -7.97
C MET A 95 -20.10 -20.37 -6.90
N LEU A 96 -20.87 -20.73 -5.88
CA LEU A 96 -21.25 -19.85 -4.77
C LEU A 96 -20.03 -19.38 -4.00
N ILE A 97 -19.14 -20.31 -3.60
CA ILE A 97 -17.91 -19.98 -2.90
C ILE A 97 -17.04 -19.04 -3.73
N ASN A 98 -16.86 -19.30 -5.04
CA ASN A 98 -16.13 -18.40 -5.92
C ASN A 98 -16.77 -17.01 -6.03
N GLY A 99 -18.09 -16.93 -6.02
CA GLY A 99 -18.83 -15.67 -6.01
C GLY A 99 -18.51 -14.85 -4.75
N PHE A 100 -18.58 -15.45 -3.57
CA PHE A 100 -18.23 -14.81 -2.31
C PHE A 100 -16.75 -14.40 -2.25
N LEU A 101 -15.83 -15.25 -2.74
CA LEU A 101 -14.42 -14.94 -2.79
C LEU A 101 -14.09 -13.70 -3.64
N LYS A 102 -14.82 -13.50 -4.76
CA LYS A 102 -14.67 -12.28 -5.59
C LYS A 102 -15.09 -11.01 -4.87
N LEU A 103 -16.12 -11.09 -4.03
CA LEU A 103 -16.62 -9.98 -3.22
C LEU A 103 -15.83 -9.79 -1.92
N LYS A 104 -14.81 -10.63 -1.67
CA LYS A 104 -14.05 -10.68 -0.41
C LYS A 104 -14.95 -10.98 0.82
N ASP A 105 -16.08 -11.64 0.61
CA ASP A 105 -16.98 -12.10 1.67
C ASP A 105 -16.58 -13.50 2.13
N TRP A 106 -15.53 -13.54 2.92
CA TRP A 106 -14.89 -14.78 3.36
C TRP A 106 -15.79 -15.59 4.32
N ALA A 107 -16.59 -14.90 5.13
CA ALA A 107 -17.45 -15.53 6.13
C ALA A 107 -18.55 -16.37 5.46
N ASN A 108 -19.24 -15.82 4.47
CA ASN A 108 -20.25 -16.54 3.73
C ASN A 108 -19.66 -17.64 2.84
N ALA A 109 -18.45 -17.44 2.28
CA ALA A 109 -17.75 -18.51 1.57
C ALA A 109 -17.50 -19.73 2.47
N PHE A 110 -17.13 -19.50 3.74
CA PHE A 110 -16.91 -20.56 4.71
C PHE A 110 -18.22 -21.23 5.14
N ALA A 111 -19.30 -20.48 5.37
CA ALA A 111 -20.62 -21.03 5.71
C ALA A 111 -21.10 -22.00 4.62
N VAL A 112 -20.97 -21.63 3.35
CA VAL A 112 -21.32 -22.52 2.22
C VAL A 112 -20.44 -23.77 2.19
N PHE A 113 -19.16 -23.68 2.59
CA PHE A 113 -18.30 -24.86 2.70
C PHE A 113 -18.75 -25.80 3.83
N GLU A 114 -19.19 -25.26 4.97
CA GLU A 114 -19.76 -26.08 6.05
C GLU A 114 -21.00 -26.83 5.60
N ASP A 115 -21.82 -26.22 4.75
CA ASP A 115 -23.01 -26.88 4.17
C ASP A 115 -22.60 -28.05 3.24
N VAL A 116 -21.51 -27.93 2.47
CA VAL A 116 -20.96 -29.06 1.69
C VAL A 116 -20.64 -30.25 2.57
N VAL A 117 -20.01 -29.99 3.74
CA VAL A 117 -19.63 -31.06 4.69
C VAL A 117 -20.87 -31.66 5.36
N LYS A 118 -21.85 -30.83 5.71
CA LYS A 118 -23.15 -31.28 6.30
C LYS A 118 -23.91 -32.17 5.32
N ASP A 119 -23.90 -31.84 4.03
CA ASP A 119 -24.54 -32.64 2.98
C ASP A 119 -23.79 -33.95 2.67
N GLY A 120 -22.69 -34.23 3.37
CA GLY A 120 -21.88 -35.44 3.21
C GLY A 120 -21.13 -35.51 1.88
N LEU A 121 -21.01 -34.40 1.16
CA LEU A 121 -20.23 -34.35 -0.08
C LEU A 121 -18.72 -34.31 0.25
N LYS A 122 -17.93 -35.03 -0.54
CA LYS A 122 -16.46 -34.99 -0.39
C LYS A 122 -15.90 -33.82 -1.17
N PRO A 123 -15.29 -32.81 -0.48
CA PRO A 123 -14.67 -31.68 -1.17
C PRO A 123 -13.61 -32.11 -2.18
N ASP A 124 -13.63 -31.51 -3.37
CA ASP A 124 -12.60 -31.72 -4.39
C ASP A 124 -11.41 -30.74 -4.20
N VAL A 125 -10.37 -30.92 -5.02
CA VAL A 125 -9.18 -30.06 -4.99
C VAL A 125 -9.51 -28.57 -5.20
N ILE A 126 -10.50 -28.30 -6.05
CA ILE A 126 -10.91 -26.91 -6.37
C ILE A 126 -11.55 -26.27 -5.14
N LEU A 127 -12.43 -26.99 -4.46
CA LEU A 127 -13.10 -26.52 -3.28
C LEU A 127 -12.14 -26.28 -2.12
N TYR A 128 -11.20 -27.24 -1.88
CA TYR A 128 -10.12 -27.04 -0.91
C TYR A 128 -9.29 -25.77 -1.20
N ASN A 129 -8.89 -25.57 -2.45
CA ASN A 129 -8.13 -24.37 -2.83
C ASN A 129 -8.92 -23.08 -2.62
N ASN A 130 -10.22 -23.10 -2.86
CA ASN A 130 -11.08 -21.95 -2.64
C ASN A 130 -11.21 -21.61 -1.16
N ILE A 131 -11.39 -22.62 -0.31
CA ILE A 131 -11.53 -22.38 1.13
C ILE A 131 -10.19 -21.97 1.79
N ILE A 132 -9.07 -22.52 1.32
CA ILE A 132 -7.74 -22.08 1.75
C ILE A 132 -7.56 -20.58 1.42
N ARG A 133 -7.96 -20.17 0.22
CA ARG A 133 -7.92 -18.75 -0.18
C ARG A 133 -8.84 -17.88 0.69
N ALA A 134 -10.02 -18.39 1.10
CA ALA A 134 -10.91 -17.71 2.04
C ALA A 134 -10.23 -17.50 3.40
N PHE A 135 -9.62 -18.55 3.98
CA PHE A 135 -8.91 -18.43 5.25
C PHE A 135 -7.74 -17.46 5.18
N CYS A 136 -6.98 -17.46 4.08
CA CYS A 136 -5.92 -16.48 3.85
C CYS A 136 -6.47 -15.05 3.79
N GLY A 137 -7.62 -14.85 3.14
CA GLY A 137 -8.30 -13.55 3.08
C GLY A 137 -8.82 -13.05 4.44
N MET A 138 -9.19 -13.97 5.34
CA MET A 138 -9.59 -13.68 6.73
C MET A 138 -8.39 -13.45 7.67
N GLY A 139 -7.16 -13.66 7.21
CA GLY A 139 -5.98 -13.66 8.07
C GLY A 139 -5.82 -14.89 8.95
N ASN A 140 -6.63 -15.94 8.75
CA ASN A 140 -6.60 -17.16 9.57
C ASN A 140 -5.68 -18.22 8.95
N MET A 141 -4.37 -17.98 9.05
CA MET A 141 -3.35 -18.82 8.42
C MET A 141 -3.30 -20.22 9.00
N ASP A 142 -3.52 -20.37 10.31
CA ASP A 142 -3.50 -21.68 10.97
C ASP A 142 -4.57 -22.62 10.44
N ARG A 143 -5.78 -22.08 10.17
CA ARG A 143 -6.85 -22.84 9.53
C ARG A 143 -6.50 -23.19 8.08
N ALA A 144 -5.92 -22.26 7.33
CA ALA A 144 -5.46 -22.54 5.97
C ALA A 144 -4.48 -23.73 5.93
N ILE A 145 -3.48 -23.73 6.81
CA ILE A 145 -2.49 -24.83 6.92
C ILE A 145 -3.16 -26.16 7.35
N ARG A 146 -4.08 -26.10 8.31
CA ARG A 146 -4.84 -27.32 8.71
C ARG A 146 -5.65 -27.89 7.55
N THR A 147 -6.29 -27.03 6.77
CA THR A 147 -7.06 -27.45 5.58
C THR A 147 -6.17 -28.10 4.52
N VAL A 148 -4.91 -27.65 4.34
CA VAL A 148 -3.94 -28.35 3.48
C VAL A 148 -3.66 -29.76 3.99
N LYS A 149 -3.49 -29.94 5.30
CA LYS A 149 -3.28 -31.27 5.90
C LYS A 149 -4.52 -32.15 5.78
N GLU A 150 -5.73 -31.60 5.89
CA GLU A 150 -7.00 -32.31 5.68
C GLU A 150 -7.14 -32.77 4.21
N MET A 151 -6.81 -31.89 3.26
CA MET A 151 -6.74 -32.19 1.83
C MET A 151 -5.82 -33.39 1.56
N GLN A 152 -4.61 -33.40 2.17
CA GLN A 152 -3.67 -34.51 2.04
C GLN A 152 -4.19 -35.82 2.66
N LYS A 153 -4.86 -35.74 3.83
CA LYS A 153 -5.52 -36.88 4.47
C LYS A 153 -6.65 -37.46 3.62
N ALA A 154 -7.34 -36.58 2.85
CA ALA A 154 -8.35 -36.99 1.89
C ALA A 154 -7.78 -37.52 0.57
N TRP A 155 -6.48 -37.82 0.51
CA TRP A 155 -5.75 -38.33 -0.66
C TRP A 155 -5.74 -37.36 -1.87
N HIS A 156 -6.02 -36.07 -1.65
CA HIS A 156 -5.86 -35.06 -2.67
C HIS A 156 -4.44 -34.48 -2.62
N ARG A 157 -3.74 -34.48 -3.74
CA ARG A 157 -2.41 -33.88 -3.82
C ARG A 157 -2.53 -32.35 -3.89
N PRO A 158 -1.90 -31.63 -2.95
CA PRO A 158 -1.81 -30.17 -3.06
C PRO A 158 -1.08 -29.76 -4.36
N THR A 159 -1.42 -28.61 -4.86
CA THR A 159 -0.83 -28.03 -6.07
C THR A 159 -0.22 -26.65 -5.76
N THR A 160 0.50 -26.07 -6.70
CA THR A 160 0.99 -24.69 -6.59
C THR A 160 -0.14 -23.71 -6.24
N ARG A 161 -1.37 -23.93 -6.76
CA ARG A 161 -2.55 -23.11 -6.43
C ARG A 161 -3.01 -23.25 -4.98
N THR A 162 -2.66 -24.35 -4.31
CA THR A 162 -2.98 -24.57 -2.89
C THR A 162 -2.06 -23.72 -2.00
N PHE A 163 -0.75 -23.71 -2.28
CA PHE A 163 0.25 -23.06 -1.44
C PHE A 163 0.37 -21.55 -1.70
N MET A 164 0.20 -21.12 -2.95
CA MET A 164 0.36 -19.70 -3.33
C MET A 164 -0.43 -18.71 -2.48
N PRO A 165 -1.73 -18.91 -2.19
CA PRO A 165 -2.47 -17.99 -1.33
C PRO A 165 -1.88 -17.86 0.08
N ILE A 166 -1.34 -18.96 0.63
CA ILE A 166 -0.75 -19.01 1.97
C ILE A 166 0.58 -18.26 1.97
N ILE A 167 1.45 -18.52 0.98
CA ILE A 167 2.73 -17.83 0.82
C ILE A 167 2.51 -16.32 0.68
N HIS A 168 1.60 -15.91 -0.20
CA HIS A 168 1.26 -14.49 -0.37
C HIS A 168 0.71 -13.86 0.93
N ALA A 169 -0.10 -14.58 1.67
CA ALA A 169 -0.68 -14.07 2.89
C ALA A 169 0.36 -13.86 3.98
N PHE A 170 1.29 -14.82 4.17
CA PHE A 170 2.40 -14.66 5.10
C PHE A 170 3.39 -13.58 4.66
N ALA A 171 3.71 -13.51 3.36
CA ALA A 171 4.54 -12.43 2.82
C ALA A 171 3.95 -11.05 3.13
N ARG A 172 2.65 -10.85 2.89
CA ARG A 172 1.95 -9.59 3.18
C ARG A 172 1.83 -9.27 4.68
N SER A 173 1.69 -10.28 5.54
CA SER A 173 1.70 -10.06 7.00
C SER A 173 3.12 -9.82 7.54
N GLY A 174 4.12 -10.06 6.71
CA GLY A 174 5.53 -9.87 7.03
C GLY A 174 6.15 -11.03 7.84
N ASP A 175 5.46 -12.15 8.00
CA ASP A 175 5.98 -13.36 8.63
C ASP A 175 6.72 -14.20 7.57
N MET A 176 7.92 -13.72 7.20
CA MET A 176 8.70 -14.33 6.11
C MET A 176 9.24 -15.71 6.47
N ASP A 177 9.51 -15.98 7.74
CA ASP A 177 10.01 -17.30 8.18
C ASP A 177 8.94 -18.37 7.91
N LYS A 178 7.67 -18.09 8.25
CA LYS A 178 6.57 -19.01 7.91
C LYS A 178 6.29 -19.06 6.40
N ALA A 179 6.46 -17.96 5.66
CA ALA A 179 6.32 -17.98 4.20
C ALA A 179 7.33 -18.95 3.57
N LEU A 180 8.57 -18.96 4.05
CA LEU A 180 9.63 -19.87 3.62
C LEU A 180 9.35 -21.32 4.04
N GLU A 181 8.86 -21.56 5.26
CA GLU A 181 8.44 -22.89 5.71
C GLU A 181 7.35 -23.49 4.78
N ILE A 182 6.37 -22.67 4.39
CA ILE A 182 5.31 -23.11 3.45
C ILE A 182 5.87 -23.34 2.04
N PHE A 183 6.85 -22.56 1.62
CA PHE A 183 7.55 -22.78 0.36
C PHE A 183 8.31 -24.12 0.35
N ASP A 184 9.00 -24.45 1.44
CA ASP A 184 9.66 -25.75 1.60
C ASP A 184 8.64 -26.90 1.62
N MET A 185 7.53 -26.72 2.33
CA MET A 185 6.43 -27.70 2.34
C MET A 185 5.85 -27.92 0.94
N MET A 186 5.75 -26.87 0.14
CA MET A 186 5.34 -26.94 -1.27
C MET A 186 6.31 -27.80 -2.08
N ARG A 187 7.63 -27.61 -1.92
CA ARG A 187 8.67 -28.39 -2.60
C ARG A 187 8.66 -29.86 -2.17
N MET A 188 8.56 -30.12 -0.86
CA MET A 188 8.46 -31.48 -0.30
C MET A 188 7.21 -32.23 -0.81
N SER A 189 6.14 -31.51 -1.13
CA SER A 189 4.91 -32.08 -1.71
C SER A 189 5.05 -32.36 -3.22
N GLY A 190 6.22 -32.13 -3.82
CA GLY A 190 6.50 -32.34 -5.22
C GLY A 190 5.88 -31.27 -6.16
N CYS A 191 5.49 -30.12 -5.60
CA CYS A 191 4.99 -29.00 -6.39
C CYS A 191 6.17 -28.18 -6.94
N ILE A 192 6.14 -27.91 -8.24
CA ILE A 192 7.17 -27.08 -8.89
C ILE A 192 6.83 -25.61 -8.63
N PRO A 193 7.73 -24.83 -7.99
CA PRO A 193 7.56 -23.39 -7.85
C PRO A 193 7.48 -22.70 -9.23
N THR A 194 6.82 -21.57 -9.26
CA THR A 194 6.70 -20.75 -10.49
C THR A 194 7.37 -19.39 -10.27
N VAL A 195 7.58 -18.63 -11.34
CA VAL A 195 8.06 -17.24 -11.27
C VAL A 195 7.23 -16.42 -10.26
N HIS A 196 5.90 -16.63 -10.22
CA HIS A 196 5.03 -15.94 -9.27
C HIS A 196 5.31 -16.29 -7.80
N THR A 197 5.69 -17.58 -7.54
CA THR A 197 6.04 -18.01 -6.17
C THR A 197 7.29 -17.30 -5.69
N PHE A 198 8.34 -17.30 -6.51
CA PHE A 198 9.59 -16.62 -6.18
C PHE A 198 9.41 -15.10 -6.04
N ASN A 199 8.66 -14.48 -6.96
CA ASN A 199 8.39 -13.04 -6.89
C ASN A 199 7.62 -12.65 -5.61
N ALA A 200 6.70 -13.48 -5.14
CA ALA A 200 5.98 -13.23 -3.90
C ALA A 200 6.91 -13.25 -2.68
N LEU A 201 7.83 -14.23 -2.63
CA LEU A 201 8.83 -14.32 -1.56
C LEU A 201 9.83 -13.17 -1.61
N ILE A 202 10.37 -12.87 -2.81
CA ILE A 202 11.31 -11.76 -3.01
C ILE A 202 10.66 -10.44 -2.59
N LEU A 203 9.41 -10.17 -3.01
CA LEU A 203 8.70 -8.94 -2.64
C LEU A 203 8.53 -8.82 -1.11
N GLY A 204 8.08 -9.89 -0.45
CA GLY A 204 7.93 -9.88 1.01
C GLY A 204 9.26 -9.67 1.76
N LEU A 205 10.36 -10.26 1.27
CA LEU A 205 11.70 -10.06 1.85
C LEU A 205 12.21 -8.63 1.62
N VAL A 206 11.97 -8.07 0.44
CA VAL A 206 12.31 -6.69 0.11
C VAL A 206 11.53 -5.70 0.99
N GLU A 207 10.23 -5.90 1.19
CA GLU A 207 9.39 -5.07 2.08
C GLU A 207 9.86 -5.12 3.54
N LYS A 208 10.49 -6.23 3.96
CA LYS A 208 11.13 -6.37 5.29
C LYS A 208 12.60 -5.97 5.30
N CYS A 209 13.11 -5.36 4.25
CA CYS A 209 14.52 -4.96 4.08
C CYS A 209 15.53 -6.11 4.26
N GLN A 210 15.12 -7.37 4.09
CA GLN A 210 15.98 -8.55 4.16
C GLN A 210 16.60 -8.85 2.79
N MET A 211 17.40 -7.91 2.26
CA MET A 211 17.90 -7.97 0.89
C MET A 211 18.84 -9.15 0.63
N GLU A 212 19.59 -9.59 1.63
CA GLU A 212 20.49 -10.75 1.51
C GLU A 212 19.68 -12.01 1.19
N LYS A 213 18.64 -12.29 1.99
CA LYS A 213 17.72 -13.41 1.75
C LYS A 213 16.96 -13.27 0.41
N ALA A 214 16.61 -12.05 0.03
CA ALA A 214 15.94 -11.82 -1.26
C ALA A 214 16.82 -12.19 -2.46
N VAL A 215 18.13 -11.92 -2.36
CA VAL A 215 19.11 -12.32 -3.38
C VAL A 215 19.35 -13.82 -3.35
N GLU A 216 19.42 -14.46 -2.17
CA GLU A 216 19.51 -15.92 -2.04
C GLU A 216 18.32 -16.61 -2.75
N ILE A 217 17.10 -16.11 -2.55
CA ILE A 217 15.90 -16.62 -3.25
C ILE A 217 15.96 -16.37 -4.78
N LEU A 218 16.54 -15.24 -5.21
CA LEU A 218 16.77 -14.98 -6.64
C LEU A 218 17.78 -15.99 -7.24
N ASP A 219 18.86 -16.30 -6.53
CA ASP A 219 19.85 -17.27 -6.95
C ASP A 219 19.25 -18.70 -6.97
N GLU A 220 18.43 -19.03 -5.95
CA GLU A 220 17.70 -20.30 -5.93
C GLU A 220 16.72 -20.43 -7.10
N MET A 221 16.04 -19.34 -7.49
CA MET A 221 15.18 -19.29 -8.67
C MET A 221 15.96 -19.66 -9.94
N ALA A 222 17.17 -19.10 -10.11
CA ALA A 222 18.04 -19.39 -11.24
C ALA A 222 18.54 -20.86 -11.22
N LEU A 223 18.93 -21.37 -10.04
CA LEU A 223 19.33 -22.77 -9.86
C LEU A 223 18.20 -23.76 -10.15
N ALA A 224 16.96 -23.39 -9.88
CA ALA A 224 15.78 -24.18 -10.20
C ALA A 224 15.44 -24.16 -11.71
N GLY A 225 16.22 -23.48 -12.54
CA GLY A 225 16.00 -23.32 -13.97
C GLY A 225 14.82 -22.43 -14.33
N ILE A 226 14.39 -21.58 -13.38
CA ILE A 226 13.30 -20.63 -13.57
C ILE A 226 13.92 -19.25 -13.81
N ASN A 227 13.79 -18.75 -15.03
CA ASN A 227 14.37 -17.45 -15.37
C ASN A 227 13.66 -16.30 -14.66
N PRO A 228 14.38 -15.43 -13.95
CA PRO A 228 13.84 -14.18 -13.44
C PRO A 228 13.25 -13.35 -14.58
N ASN A 229 12.14 -12.68 -14.29
CA ASN A 229 11.54 -11.75 -15.25
C ASN A 229 11.84 -10.29 -14.86
N GLU A 230 11.42 -9.37 -15.72
CA GLU A 230 11.56 -7.93 -15.50
C GLU A 230 11.05 -7.50 -14.09
N HIS A 231 9.87 -8.00 -13.69
CA HIS A 231 9.30 -7.72 -12.39
C HIS A 231 10.18 -8.20 -11.22
N THR A 232 10.85 -9.36 -11.36
CA THR A 232 11.79 -9.88 -10.35
C THR A 232 12.94 -8.91 -10.13
N TYR A 233 13.59 -8.49 -11.22
CA TYR A 233 14.72 -7.57 -11.14
C TYR A 233 14.31 -6.18 -10.63
N THR A 234 13.17 -5.66 -11.10
CA THR A 234 12.65 -4.36 -10.66
C THR A 234 12.30 -4.37 -9.17
N THR A 235 11.78 -5.49 -8.65
CA THR A 235 11.51 -5.63 -7.21
C THR A 235 12.82 -5.58 -6.39
N ILE A 236 13.86 -6.28 -6.81
CA ILE A 236 15.19 -6.24 -6.18
C ILE A 236 15.80 -4.82 -6.27
N MET A 237 15.70 -4.18 -7.44
CA MET A 237 16.17 -2.80 -7.62
C MET A 237 15.46 -1.82 -6.69
N ASN A 238 14.14 -1.93 -6.53
CA ASN A 238 13.37 -1.12 -5.60
C ASN A 238 13.80 -1.34 -4.14
N GLY A 239 14.14 -2.58 -3.76
CA GLY A 239 14.70 -2.89 -2.44
C GLY A 239 16.02 -2.17 -2.19
N TYR A 240 16.97 -2.27 -3.13
CA TYR A 240 18.23 -1.53 -3.02
C TYR A 240 18.03 -0.01 -3.09
N ALA A 241 17.06 0.46 -3.87
CA ALA A 241 16.66 1.86 -3.89
C ALA A 241 16.15 2.32 -2.52
N ALA A 242 15.36 1.50 -1.83
CA ALA A 242 14.88 1.79 -0.48
C ALA A 242 16.02 1.87 0.55
N LEU A 243 17.12 1.14 0.35
CA LEU A 243 18.33 1.21 1.19
C LEU A 243 19.31 2.32 0.74
N GLY A 244 19.08 2.97 -0.40
CA GLY A 244 20.00 3.95 -0.97
C GLY A 244 21.27 3.35 -1.61
N ASP A 245 21.31 2.01 -1.79
CA ASP A 245 22.43 1.33 -2.46
C ASP A 245 22.30 1.45 -3.99
N THR A 246 22.79 2.59 -4.49
CA THR A 246 22.77 2.85 -5.93
C THR A 246 23.65 1.88 -6.71
N GLY A 247 24.77 1.42 -6.14
CA GLY A 247 25.70 0.53 -6.83
C GLY A 247 25.05 -0.78 -7.22
N LYS A 248 24.39 -1.44 -6.26
CA LYS A 248 23.66 -2.69 -6.51
C LYS A 248 22.44 -2.48 -7.43
N ALA A 249 21.69 -1.37 -7.25
CA ALA A 249 20.57 -1.05 -8.13
C ALA A 249 21.02 -0.91 -9.60
N PHE A 250 22.12 -0.21 -9.87
CA PHE A 250 22.71 -0.11 -11.22
C PHE A 250 23.25 -1.44 -11.73
N GLY A 251 23.78 -2.29 -10.85
CA GLY A 251 24.21 -3.65 -11.21
C GLY A 251 23.08 -4.48 -11.80
N TYR A 252 21.91 -4.49 -11.13
CA TYR A 252 20.73 -5.21 -11.64
C TYR A 252 20.12 -4.55 -12.88
N PHE A 253 20.15 -3.22 -12.99
CA PHE A 253 19.76 -2.53 -14.21
C PHE A 253 20.63 -2.96 -15.40
N THR A 254 21.95 -3.02 -15.22
CA THR A 254 22.88 -3.47 -16.26
C THR A 254 22.62 -4.93 -16.64
N LYS A 255 22.29 -5.78 -15.67
CA LYS A 255 21.92 -7.17 -15.89
C LYS A 255 20.66 -7.29 -16.73
N LEU A 256 19.60 -6.54 -16.39
CA LEU A 256 18.35 -6.46 -17.18
C LEU A 256 18.63 -6.07 -18.64
N ARG A 257 19.42 -5.02 -18.85
CA ARG A 257 19.78 -4.55 -20.18
C ARG A 257 20.57 -5.59 -20.99
N ASN A 258 21.52 -6.28 -20.35
CA ASN A 258 22.34 -7.30 -21.00
C ASN A 258 21.55 -8.56 -21.37
N GLU A 259 20.52 -8.90 -20.61
CA GLU A 259 19.59 -10.00 -20.88
C GLU A 259 18.57 -9.66 -21.98
N GLY A 260 18.56 -8.40 -22.46
CA GLY A 260 17.74 -7.96 -23.60
C GLY A 260 16.30 -7.65 -23.26
N PHE A 261 15.99 -7.37 -21.97
CA PHE A 261 14.67 -6.92 -21.58
C PHE A 261 14.40 -5.50 -22.09
N GLU A 262 13.16 -5.24 -22.47
CA GLU A 262 12.70 -3.89 -22.80
C GLU A 262 12.67 -3.06 -21.51
N LEU A 263 13.37 -1.91 -21.53
CA LEU A 263 13.43 -1.03 -20.37
C LEU A 263 12.20 -0.11 -20.35
N ASP A 264 11.35 -0.29 -19.37
CA ASP A 264 10.16 0.52 -19.19
C ASP A 264 10.36 1.67 -18.18
N VAL A 265 9.33 2.49 -18.00
CA VAL A 265 9.34 3.62 -17.06
C VAL A 265 9.59 3.15 -15.62
N PHE A 266 9.04 1.99 -15.22
CA PHE A 266 9.13 1.50 -13.83
C PHE A 266 10.56 1.13 -13.42
N ILE A 267 11.36 0.61 -14.36
CA ILE A 267 12.78 0.30 -14.14
C ILE A 267 13.57 1.59 -13.88
N TYR A 268 13.31 2.62 -14.71
CA TYR A 268 13.96 3.92 -14.52
C TYR A 268 13.51 4.61 -13.22
N GLU A 269 12.24 4.49 -12.83
CA GLU A 269 11.75 4.99 -11.55
C GLU A 269 12.47 4.36 -10.36
N ALA A 270 12.76 3.06 -10.40
CA ALA A 270 13.52 2.37 -9.37
C ALA A 270 14.95 2.93 -9.24
N LEU A 271 15.64 3.16 -10.37
CA LEU A 271 16.96 3.78 -10.36
C LEU A 271 16.94 5.22 -9.85
N LEU A 272 15.97 6.02 -10.30
CA LEU A 272 15.82 7.40 -9.88
C LEU A 272 15.57 7.48 -8.37
N LYS A 273 14.70 6.62 -7.82
CA LYS A 273 14.49 6.52 -6.36
C LYS A 273 15.79 6.21 -5.62
N ALA A 274 16.60 5.25 -6.12
CA ALA A 274 17.88 4.92 -5.53
C ALA A 274 18.83 6.13 -5.51
N CYS A 275 18.95 6.81 -6.65
CA CYS A 275 19.81 7.99 -6.78
C CYS A 275 19.37 9.14 -5.87
N CYS A 276 18.06 9.45 -5.85
CA CYS A 276 17.51 10.55 -5.05
C CYS A 276 17.62 10.26 -3.55
N LYS A 277 17.36 9.02 -3.11
CA LYS A 277 17.51 8.64 -1.71
C LYS A 277 18.97 8.69 -1.24
N ALA A 278 19.91 8.28 -2.09
CA ALA A 278 21.35 8.39 -1.81
C ALA A 278 21.91 9.82 -1.98
N GLY A 279 21.08 10.81 -2.33
CA GLY A 279 21.53 12.18 -2.58
C GLY A 279 22.39 12.36 -3.85
N ARG A 280 22.48 11.34 -4.71
CA ARG A 280 23.29 11.35 -5.95
C ARG A 280 22.53 11.97 -7.12
N MET A 281 22.18 13.26 -7.02
CA MET A 281 21.34 13.93 -8.01
C MET A 281 21.96 14.01 -9.42
N GLN A 282 23.29 14.08 -9.52
CA GLN A 282 23.98 14.04 -10.82
C GLN A 282 23.75 12.70 -11.55
N SER A 283 23.78 11.60 -10.80
CA SER A 283 23.45 10.27 -11.35
C SER A 283 21.96 10.19 -11.76
N ALA A 284 21.06 10.80 -10.99
CA ALA A 284 19.64 10.88 -11.35
C ALA A 284 19.44 11.66 -12.67
N LEU A 285 20.12 12.78 -12.88
CA LEU A 285 20.08 13.54 -14.15
C LEU A 285 20.66 12.74 -15.32
N ALA A 286 21.70 11.94 -15.10
CA ALA A 286 22.25 11.05 -16.13
C ALA A 286 21.22 9.98 -16.54
N VAL A 287 20.52 9.38 -15.55
CA VAL A 287 19.44 8.41 -15.78
C VAL A 287 18.28 9.03 -16.57
N THR A 288 17.86 10.25 -16.23
CA THR A 288 16.78 10.95 -16.97
C THR A 288 17.20 11.28 -18.41
N LYS A 289 18.47 11.62 -18.63
CA LYS A 289 19.00 11.84 -19.99
C LYS A 289 19.00 10.55 -20.79
N GLU A 290 19.39 9.43 -20.20
CA GLU A 290 19.33 8.12 -20.85
C GLU A 290 17.89 7.73 -21.19
N MET A 291 16.94 7.93 -20.28
CA MET A 291 15.51 7.71 -20.50
C MET A 291 15.00 8.52 -21.71
N SER A 292 15.41 9.78 -21.83
CA SER A 292 15.07 10.63 -22.98
C SER A 292 15.69 10.12 -24.29
N ASN A 293 16.94 9.64 -24.26
CA ASN A 293 17.62 9.05 -25.42
C ASN A 293 16.90 7.79 -25.92
N GLN A 294 16.35 6.99 -25.01
CA GLN A 294 15.53 5.82 -25.32
C GLN A 294 14.08 6.15 -25.71
N LYS A 295 13.74 7.44 -25.79
CA LYS A 295 12.40 7.96 -26.11
C LYS A 295 11.31 7.48 -25.13
N ILE A 296 11.68 7.21 -23.88
CA ILE A 296 10.75 6.84 -22.82
C ILE A 296 10.20 8.14 -22.23
N PRO A 297 8.87 8.40 -22.28
CA PRO A 297 8.31 9.64 -21.78
C PRO A 297 8.38 9.72 -20.26
N ARG A 298 8.72 10.90 -19.74
CA ARG A 298 8.67 11.16 -18.30
C ARG A 298 7.22 11.38 -17.88
N ASN A 299 6.76 10.61 -16.92
CA ASN A 299 5.43 10.75 -16.33
C ASN A 299 5.48 11.63 -15.05
N THR A 300 4.31 11.94 -14.48
CA THR A 300 4.19 12.69 -13.21
C THR A 300 5.04 12.07 -12.09
N PHE A 301 5.12 10.74 -12.04
CA PHE A 301 5.83 10.04 -10.98
C PHE A 301 7.36 10.23 -11.07
N VAL A 302 7.92 10.18 -12.27
CA VAL A 302 9.35 10.48 -12.51
C VAL A 302 9.70 11.90 -12.06
N TYR A 303 8.87 12.88 -12.42
CA TYR A 303 9.07 14.26 -11.98
C TYR A 303 8.97 14.40 -10.47
N ASN A 304 8.00 13.74 -9.83
CA ASN A 304 7.84 13.77 -8.39
C ASN A 304 9.07 13.21 -7.65
N ILE A 305 9.66 12.10 -8.13
CA ILE A 305 10.89 11.54 -7.57
C ILE A 305 12.05 12.53 -7.64
N LEU A 306 12.22 13.20 -8.78
CA LEU A 306 13.31 14.17 -8.98
C LEU A 306 13.12 15.43 -8.13
N ILE A 307 11.91 15.97 -8.10
CA ILE A 307 11.56 17.16 -7.30
C ILE A 307 11.73 16.85 -5.81
N ASP A 308 11.30 15.67 -5.34
CA ASP A 308 11.50 15.22 -3.95
C ASP A 308 13.01 15.07 -3.63
N GLY A 309 13.79 14.51 -4.55
CA GLY A 309 15.24 14.42 -4.40
C GLY A 309 15.93 15.77 -4.21
N TRP A 310 15.57 16.78 -5.01
CA TRP A 310 16.07 18.14 -4.85
C TRP A 310 15.49 18.83 -3.61
N ALA A 311 14.23 18.56 -3.26
CA ALA A 311 13.58 19.07 -2.07
C ALA A 311 14.29 18.59 -0.78
N ARG A 312 14.75 17.34 -0.74
CA ARG A 312 15.55 16.80 0.40
C ARG A 312 16.86 17.57 0.57
N ARG A 313 17.47 18.03 -0.50
CA ARG A 313 18.69 18.85 -0.47
C ARG A 313 18.42 20.34 -0.20
N GLY A 314 17.18 20.77 -0.22
CA GLY A 314 16.81 22.17 -0.11
C GLY A 314 17.11 23.02 -1.36
N ASP A 315 17.30 22.37 -2.51
CA ASP A 315 17.68 23.02 -3.78
C ASP A 315 16.41 23.47 -4.54
N VAL A 316 15.92 24.66 -4.16
CA VAL A 316 14.65 25.21 -4.68
C VAL A 316 14.74 25.54 -6.17
N TRP A 317 15.93 25.96 -6.65
CA TRP A 317 16.09 26.36 -8.05
C TRP A 317 15.95 25.20 -9.01
N GLU A 318 16.62 24.09 -8.74
CA GLU A 318 16.53 22.86 -9.53
C GLU A 318 15.14 22.24 -9.45
N ALA A 319 14.51 22.26 -8.28
CA ALA A 319 13.12 21.79 -8.13
C ALA A 319 12.14 22.64 -8.93
N ALA A 320 12.33 23.97 -9.00
CA ALA A 320 11.51 24.87 -9.78
C ALA A 320 11.69 24.68 -11.30
N ASP A 321 12.92 24.48 -11.74
CA ASP A 321 13.23 24.21 -13.15
C ASP A 321 12.54 22.93 -13.62
N LEU A 322 12.59 21.86 -12.79
CA LEU A 322 11.87 20.61 -13.06
C LEU A 322 10.34 20.79 -13.11
N MET A 323 9.75 21.61 -12.24
CA MET A 323 8.31 21.93 -12.33
C MET A 323 7.97 22.68 -13.64
N GLN A 324 8.85 23.57 -14.06
CA GLN A 324 8.67 24.27 -15.33
C GLN A 324 8.82 23.32 -16.52
N GLN A 325 9.83 22.45 -16.54
CA GLN A 325 9.99 21.42 -17.56
C GLN A 325 8.77 20.48 -17.63
N MET A 326 8.27 20.04 -16.48
CA MET A 326 7.08 19.20 -16.36
C MET A 326 5.88 19.83 -17.07
N THR A 327 5.63 21.12 -16.84
CA THR A 327 4.53 21.85 -17.48
C THR A 327 4.77 22.08 -18.98
N GLN A 328 6.00 22.33 -19.41
CA GLN A 328 6.38 22.48 -20.82
C GLN A 328 6.19 21.18 -21.61
N GLU A 329 6.46 20.02 -20.99
CA GLU A 329 6.21 18.70 -21.58
C GLU A 329 4.73 18.28 -21.54
N GLY A 330 3.84 19.14 -21.02
CA GLY A 330 2.41 18.87 -20.92
C GLY A 330 2.02 17.90 -19.81
N VAL A 331 2.94 17.58 -18.91
CA VAL A 331 2.70 16.73 -17.73
C VAL A 331 2.12 17.62 -16.62
N ARG A 332 0.95 17.26 -16.09
CA ARG A 332 0.28 18.07 -15.05
C ARG A 332 0.88 17.79 -13.67
N PRO A 333 1.30 18.84 -12.93
CA PRO A 333 1.67 18.72 -11.54
C PRO A 333 0.49 18.23 -10.68
N ASP A 334 0.76 17.34 -9.75
CA ASP A 334 -0.21 16.79 -8.79
C ASP A 334 0.03 17.30 -7.36
N ILE A 335 -0.72 16.81 -6.40
CA ILE A 335 -0.58 17.17 -4.98
C ILE A 335 0.83 16.88 -4.47
N HIS A 336 1.43 15.75 -4.90
CA HIS A 336 2.77 15.36 -4.48
C HIS A 336 3.83 16.31 -5.02
N THR A 337 3.73 16.70 -6.29
CA THR A 337 4.61 17.68 -6.94
C THR A 337 4.65 18.98 -6.14
N TYR A 338 3.47 19.57 -5.87
CA TYR A 338 3.37 20.82 -5.13
C TYR A 338 3.85 20.69 -3.68
N THR A 339 3.49 19.60 -2.99
CA THR A 339 3.91 19.38 -1.59
C THR A 339 5.42 19.21 -1.47
N SER A 340 6.07 18.47 -2.39
CA SER A 340 7.52 18.32 -2.42
C SER A 340 8.21 19.65 -2.72
N PHE A 341 7.67 20.46 -3.63
CA PHE A 341 8.23 21.78 -3.91
C PHE A 341 8.07 22.76 -2.74
N ILE A 342 6.91 22.75 -2.05
CA ILE A 342 6.70 23.53 -0.82
C ILE A 342 7.70 23.09 0.25
N SER A 343 7.96 21.78 0.39
CA SER A 343 8.96 21.25 1.31
C SER A 343 10.37 21.79 0.99
N ALA A 344 10.74 21.83 -0.30
CA ALA A 344 12.00 22.44 -0.73
C ALA A 344 12.11 23.90 -0.29
N CYS A 345 11.07 24.70 -0.56
CA CYS A 345 11.02 26.11 -0.18
C CYS A 345 11.12 26.29 1.36
N CYS A 346 10.42 25.47 2.13
CA CYS A 346 10.47 25.48 3.60
C CYS A 346 11.87 25.15 4.14
N LYS A 347 12.55 24.15 3.56
CA LYS A 347 13.91 23.77 3.94
C LYS A 347 14.92 24.87 3.62
N ALA A 348 14.77 25.54 2.50
CA ALA A 348 15.62 26.68 2.10
C ALA A 348 15.27 27.99 2.81
N GLY A 349 14.19 28.04 3.61
CA GLY A 349 13.74 29.26 4.28
C GLY A 349 12.97 30.25 3.39
N ASP A 350 12.69 29.90 2.13
CA ASP A 350 11.92 30.75 1.18
C ASP A 350 10.42 30.58 1.39
N MET A 351 9.95 31.06 2.53
CA MET A 351 8.56 30.95 2.91
C MET A 351 7.59 31.78 2.06
N LEU A 352 8.11 32.85 1.39
CA LEU A 352 7.30 33.64 0.44
C LEU A 352 6.95 32.81 -0.79
N ARG A 353 7.92 32.07 -1.30
CA ARG A 353 7.71 31.19 -2.44
C ARG A 353 6.82 30.01 -2.09
N ALA A 354 6.97 29.44 -0.87
CA ALA A 354 6.12 28.36 -0.36
C ALA A 354 4.63 28.78 -0.32
N THR A 355 4.31 29.98 0.21
CA THR A 355 2.92 30.49 0.26
C THR A 355 2.37 30.76 -1.14
N LYS A 356 3.16 31.38 -2.01
CA LYS A 356 2.76 31.61 -3.40
C LYS A 356 2.45 30.30 -4.14
N THR A 357 3.21 29.25 -3.85
CA THR A 357 3.00 27.94 -4.47
C THR A 357 1.66 27.32 -4.07
N ILE A 358 1.16 27.54 -2.84
CA ILE A 358 -0.18 27.08 -2.45
C ILE A 358 -1.27 27.84 -3.24
N GLU A 359 -1.10 29.15 -3.45
CA GLU A 359 -2.03 29.94 -4.25
C GLU A 359 -2.05 29.45 -5.72
N GLU A 360 -0.88 29.17 -6.28
CA GLU A 360 -0.75 28.58 -7.61
C GLU A 360 -1.40 27.20 -7.69
N MET A 361 -1.17 26.32 -6.70
CA MET A 361 -1.78 25.00 -6.60
C MET A 361 -3.31 25.07 -6.64
N GLN A 362 -3.89 26.00 -5.88
CA GLN A 362 -5.34 26.22 -5.84
C GLN A 362 -5.86 26.80 -7.17
N ALA A 363 -5.13 27.74 -7.78
CA ALA A 363 -5.48 28.32 -9.08
C ALA A 363 -5.51 27.27 -10.20
N PHE A 364 -4.64 26.26 -10.16
CA PHE A 364 -4.64 25.11 -11.08
C PHE A 364 -5.68 24.04 -10.72
N GLY A 365 -6.52 24.26 -9.69
CA GLY A 365 -7.58 23.35 -9.28
C GLY A 365 -7.10 22.13 -8.46
N VAL A 366 -5.84 22.11 -8.02
CA VAL A 366 -5.29 21.08 -7.16
C VAL A 366 -5.53 21.49 -5.70
N LYS A 367 -6.36 20.75 -4.97
CA LYS A 367 -6.70 21.08 -3.58
C LYS A 367 -5.58 20.65 -2.63
N PRO A 368 -5.06 21.55 -1.78
CA PRO A 368 -4.11 21.19 -0.74
C PRO A 368 -4.70 20.15 0.22
N ASN A 369 -3.88 19.21 0.68
CA ASN A 369 -4.25 18.20 1.67
C ASN A 369 -3.63 18.51 3.05
N ILE A 370 -3.89 17.65 4.03
CA ILE A 370 -3.35 17.77 5.38
C ILE A 370 -1.82 17.87 5.35
N LYS A 371 -1.15 17.00 4.57
CA LYS A 371 0.32 16.97 4.44
C LYS A 371 0.88 18.29 3.89
N THR A 372 0.20 18.91 2.92
CA THR A 372 0.61 20.21 2.35
C THR A 372 0.59 21.30 3.42
N TYR A 373 -0.50 21.40 4.20
CA TYR A 373 -0.59 22.38 5.29
C TYR A 373 0.38 22.08 6.44
N THR A 374 0.56 20.81 6.82
CA THR A 374 1.54 20.41 7.84
C THR A 374 2.95 20.85 7.45
N THR A 375 3.34 20.62 6.19
CA THR A 375 4.64 21.02 5.65
C THR A 375 4.84 22.55 5.74
N LEU A 376 3.80 23.33 5.40
CA LEU A 376 3.87 24.78 5.47
C LEU A 376 3.90 25.30 6.92
N ILE A 377 3.10 24.73 7.81
CA ILE A 377 3.10 25.05 9.25
C ILE A 377 4.48 24.77 9.84
N HIS A 378 5.07 23.60 9.51
CA HIS A 378 6.43 23.27 9.92
C HIS A 378 7.47 24.26 9.37
N GLY A 379 7.34 24.66 8.11
CA GLY A 379 8.19 25.69 7.51
C GLY A 379 8.13 27.03 8.26
N TRP A 380 6.93 27.52 8.60
CA TRP A 380 6.76 28.73 9.39
C TRP A 380 7.28 28.58 10.83
N ALA A 381 7.11 27.39 11.42
CA ALA A 381 7.66 27.07 12.74
C ALA A 381 9.19 27.18 12.74
N ARG A 382 9.88 26.58 11.76
CA ARG A 382 11.34 26.70 11.59
C ARG A 382 11.79 28.13 11.28
N ALA A 383 11.01 28.87 10.51
CA ALA A 383 11.27 30.29 10.22
C ALA A 383 11.04 31.18 11.46
N SER A 384 10.63 30.58 12.58
CA SER A 384 10.35 31.28 13.84
C SER A 384 9.27 32.35 13.73
N LEU A 385 8.24 32.11 12.92
CA LEU A 385 7.09 32.98 12.69
C LEU A 385 5.77 32.27 13.09
N PRO A 386 5.53 32.06 14.41
CA PRO A 386 4.38 31.29 14.90
C PRO A 386 3.01 31.89 14.53
N GLU A 387 2.93 33.21 14.38
CA GLU A 387 1.71 33.89 13.94
C GLU A 387 1.26 33.45 12.54
N LYS A 388 2.23 33.26 11.62
CA LYS A 388 1.94 32.78 10.28
C LYS A 388 1.59 31.29 10.26
N ALA A 389 2.20 30.50 11.16
CA ALA A 389 1.83 29.11 11.36
C ALA A 389 0.38 28.97 11.86
N LEU A 390 -0.03 29.80 12.82
CA LEU A 390 -1.44 29.88 13.28
C LEU A 390 -2.40 30.26 12.16
N LYS A 391 -2.04 31.24 11.34
CA LYS A 391 -2.86 31.64 10.19
C LYS A 391 -3.05 30.48 9.20
N CYS A 392 -1.99 29.74 8.89
CA CYS A 392 -2.07 28.56 8.03
C CYS A 392 -2.92 27.43 8.64
N PHE A 393 -2.89 27.29 9.97
CA PHE A 393 -3.75 26.35 10.68
C PHE A 393 -5.23 26.73 10.57
N ASP A 394 -5.55 28.02 10.69
CA ASP A 394 -6.92 28.50 10.49
C ASP A 394 -7.39 28.33 9.03
N GLU A 395 -6.53 28.60 8.06
CA GLU A 395 -6.81 28.36 6.63
C GLU A 395 -7.08 26.86 6.35
N MET A 396 -6.32 25.97 6.98
CA MET A 396 -6.54 24.52 6.90
C MET A 396 -7.91 24.12 7.41
N LYS A 397 -8.34 24.67 8.56
CA LYS A 397 -9.68 24.43 9.14
C LYS A 397 -10.79 25.00 8.26
N GLN A 398 -10.61 26.21 7.71
CA GLN A 398 -11.55 26.80 6.76
C GLN A 398 -11.71 25.99 5.48
N ALA A 399 -10.64 25.28 5.05
CA ALA A 399 -10.70 24.33 3.94
C ALA A 399 -11.44 23.02 4.30
N GLY A 400 -11.93 22.86 5.53
CA GLY A 400 -12.65 21.67 5.99
C GLY A 400 -11.76 20.47 6.33
N LEU A 401 -10.44 20.68 6.45
CA LEU A 401 -9.50 19.64 6.81
C LEU A 401 -9.37 19.53 8.32
N GLN A 402 -9.49 18.31 8.85
CA GLN A 402 -9.30 18.05 10.28
C GLN A 402 -7.81 17.91 10.57
N PRO A 403 -7.25 18.71 11.51
CA PRO A 403 -5.86 18.60 11.91
C PRO A 403 -5.55 17.23 12.51
N ASP A 404 -4.42 16.66 12.15
CA ASP A 404 -3.91 15.42 12.73
C ASP A 404 -2.94 15.69 13.89
N ARG A 405 -2.46 14.62 14.53
CA ARG A 405 -1.52 14.71 15.65
C ARG A 405 -0.24 15.47 15.28
N ALA A 406 0.25 15.28 14.05
CA ALA A 406 1.49 15.90 13.58
C ALA A 406 1.36 17.42 13.43
N VAL A 407 0.21 17.91 12.94
CA VAL A 407 -0.10 19.35 12.87
C VAL A 407 -0.07 19.98 14.24
N TYR A 408 -0.79 19.38 15.21
CA TYR A 408 -0.83 19.90 16.58
C TYR A 408 0.54 19.89 17.24
N HIS A 409 1.30 18.79 17.08
CA HIS A 409 2.65 18.68 17.63
C HIS A 409 3.57 19.78 17.09
N CYS A 410 3.63 19.94 15.79
CA CYS A 410 4.46 20.94 15.14
C CYS A 410 4.11 22.37 15.56
N LEU A 411 2.81 22.69 15.55
CA LEU A 411 2.31 24.02 15.92
C LEU A 411 2.58 24.33 17.40
N MET A 412 2.29 23.41 18.30
CA MET A 412 2.50 23.58 19.75
C MET A 412 3.98 23.72 20.09
N THR A 413 4.84 22.89 19.50
CA THR A 413 6.30 22.98 19.70
C THR A 413 6.84 24.35 19.26
N SER A 414 6.36 24.86 18.12
CA SER A 414 6.72 26.21 17.65
C SER A 414 6.25 27.33 18.58
N LEU A 415 5.02 27.25 19.04
CA LEU A 415 4.42 28.24 19.92
C LEU A 415 5.09 28.24 21.30
N LEU A 416 5.33 27.07 21.88
CA LEU A 416 5.93 26.93 23.22
C LEU A 416 7.40 27.36 23.22
N SER A 417 8.16 27.10 22.16
CA SER A 417 9.56 27.54 22.07
C SER A 417 9.72 29.07 22.07
N ARG A 418 8.70 29.81 21.66
CA ARG A 418 8.71 31.27 21.61
C ARG A 418 7.82 31.98 22.66
N ALA A 419 6.99 31.27 23.38
CA ALA A 419 6.07 31.86 24.36
C ALA A 419 6.80 32.60 25.50
N ALA A 420 8.12 32.40 25.65
CA ALA A 420 8.96 33.20 26.56
C ALA A 420 9.07 34.69 26.17
N VAL A 421 8.66 35.07 24.93
CA VAL A 421 8.65 36.45 24.41
C VAL A 421 7.19 36.99 24.38
N ALA A 422 6.40 36.61 25.32
CA ALA A 422 4.96 36.72 25.52
C ALA A 422 4.27 37.96 24.91
N GLU A 423 3.70 37.79 23.73
CA GLU A 423 2.53 38.54 23.31
C GLU A 423 1.26 37.79 23.72
N SER A 424 0.28 38.48 24.27
CA SER A 424 -1.02 37.95 24.74
C SER A 424 -1.74 37.07 23.68
N TYR A 425 -1.47 37.31 22.41
CA TYR A 425 -2.01 36.57 21.27
C TYR A 425 -1.49 35.14 21.19
N ILE A 426 -0.18 34.92 21.41
CA ILE A 426 0.44 33.55 21.36
C ILE A 426 -0.13 32.71 22.50
N TYR A 427 -0.25 33.29 23.69
CA TYR A 427 -0.80 32.60 24.86
C TYR A 427 -2.26 32.14 24.65
N SER A 428 -3.09 33.03 24.08
CA SER A 428 -4.48 32.66 23.75
C SER A 428 -4.57 31.60 22.66
N GLY A 429 -3.64 31.62 21.68
CA GLY A 429 -3.53 30.61 20.64
C GLY A 429 -3.18 29.22 21.20
N ILE A 430 -2.20 29.15 22.10
CA ILE A 430 -1.81 27.90 22.77
C ILE A 430 -3.00 27.31 23.54
N LEU A 431 -3.71 28.13 24.33
CA LEU A 431 -4.89 27.68 25.09
C LEU A 431 -6.01 27.15 24.17
N SER A 432 -6.26 27.83 23.06
CA SER A 432 -7.27 27.39 22.09
C SER A 432 -6.91 26.02 21.50
N ILE A 433 -5.66 25.84 21.09
CA ILE A 433 -5.16 24.58 20.49
C ILE A 433 -5.21 23.44 21.52
N CYS A 434 -4.79 23.70 22.78
CA CYS A 434 -4.86 22.70 23.84
C CYS A 434 -6.30 22.21 24.08
N ARG A 435 -7.27 23.15 24.09
CA ARG A 435 -8.70 22.81 24.24
C ARG A 435 -9.18 21.95 23.06
N GLU A 436 -8.84 22.31 21.83
CA GLU A 436 -9.17 21.53 20.64
C GLU A 436 -8.57 20.11 20.69
N MET A 437 -7.31 19.97 21.14
CA MET A 437 -6.68 18.66 21.31
C MET A 437 -7.42 17.79 22.34
N ILE A 438 -7.84 18.39 23.47
CA ILE A 438 -8.60 17.69 24.51
C ILE A 438 -9.97 17.26 23.98
N GLU A 439 -10.68 18.15 23.28
CA GLU A 439 -11.98 17.85 22.67
C GLU A 439 -11.88 16.74 21.61
N SER A 440 -10.76 16.69 20.89
CA SER A 440 -10.47 15.65 19.89
C SER A 440 -9.96 14.35 20.52
N GLY A 441 -9.75 14.29 21.84
CA GLY A 441 -9.21 13.12 22.55
C GLY A 441 -7.76 12.77 22.19
N LEU A 442 -7.00 13.73 21.66
CA LEU A 442 -5.61 13.52 21.23
C LEU A 442 -4.65 13.62 22.42
N THR A 443 -3.84 12.60 22.61
CA THR A 443 -2.75 12.58 23.60
C THR A 443 -1.41 12.61 22.91
N VAL A 444 -0.41 13.22 23.53
CA VAL A 444 0.97 13.25 23.03
C VAL A 444 1.78 12.09 23.59
N ASP A 445 2.90 11.77 22.96
CA ASP A 445 3.85 10.77 23.46
C ASP A 445 4.67 11.33 24.64
N MET A 446 5.35 10.44 25.36
CA MET A 446 6.11 10.79 26.57
C MET A 446 7.25 11.78 26.26
N GLY A 447 7.98 11.59 25.13
CA GLY A 447 9.07 12.48 24.72
C GLY A 447 8.60 13.92 24.48
N THR A 448 7.49 14.07 23.74
CA THR A 448 6.84 15.36 23.49
C THR A 448 6.36 16.00 24.80
N ALA A 449 5.75 15.23 25.70
CA ALA A 449 5.28 15.73 26.99
C ALA A 449 6.44 16.27 27.85
N VAL A 450 7.60 15.58 27.86
CA VAL A 450 8.83 16.06 28.53
C VAL A 450 9.31 17.39 27.94
N HIS A 451 9.40 17.47 26.61
CA HIS A 451 9.85 18.68 25.92
C HIS A 451 8.91 19.86 26.21
N TRP A 452 7.61 19.67 26.04
CA TRP A 452 6.63 20.74 26.29
C TRP A 452 6.61 21.17 27.77
N SER A 453 6.77 20.24 28.71
CA SER A 453 6.86 20.56 30.14
C SER A 453 8.10 21.40 30.47
N LYS A 454 9.25 21.13 29.83
CA LYS A 454 10.46 21.97 29.95
C LYS A 454 10.21 23.40 29.42
N CYS A 455 9.53 23.53 28.29
CA CYS A 455 9.18 24.84 27.73
C CYS A 455 8.20 25.60 28.65
N LEU A 456 7.18 24.92 29.19
CA LEU A 456 6.22 25.53 30.12
C LEU A 456 6.89 26.09 31.39
N ARG A 457 7.86 25.38 31.98
CA ARG A 457 8.62 25.85 33.14
C ARG A 457 9.37 27.17 32.88
N LYS A 458 9.76 27.41 31.61
CA LYS A 458 10.38 28.69 31.22
C LYS A 458 9.38 29.82 31.09
N ILE A 459 8.10 29.52 30.79
CA ILE A 459 7.03 30.47 30.54
C ILE A 459 6.29 30.83 31.83
N GLU A 460 5.89 29.83 32.60
CA GLU A 460 5.13 29.97 33.85
C GLU A 460 5.98 29.55 35.05
N ARG A 461 6.46 30.52 35.83
CA ARG A 461 7.17 30.26 37.08
C ARG A 461 6.17 29.85 38.17
N GLY A 462 5.81 28.57 38.24
CA GLY A 462 5.08 28.03 39.38
C GLY A 462 3.65 27.54 39.18
N GLY A 463 3.29 27.09 37.98
CA GLY A 463 1.98 26.47 37.71
C GLY A 463 0.89 27.46 37.39
N GLY A 464 0.58 27.62 36.11
CA GLY A 464 -0.47 28.48 35.62
C GLY A 464 -1.57 27.71 34.90
N GLU A 465 -2.60 28.41 34.45
CA GLU A 465 -3.73 27.83 33.68
C GLU A 465 -3.28 27.02 32.47
N LEU A 466 -2.22 27.44 31.79
CA LEU A 466 -1.67 26.78 30.61
C LEU A 466 -1.08 25.40 30.97
N THR A 467 -0.35 25.31 32.09
CA THR A 467 0.21 24.05 32.58
C THR A 467 -0.87 23.05 32.93
N GLU A 468 -1.94 23.48 33.61
CA GLU A 468 -3.07 22.61 33.97
C GLU A 468 -3.82 22.10 32.74
N VAL A 469 -4.03 22.93 31.73
CA VAL A 469 -4.74 22.58 30.51
C VAL A 469 -3.88 21.64 29.66
N LEU A 470 -2.58 21.94 29.52
CA LEU A 470 -1.68 21.13 28.69
C LEU A 470 -1.42 19.74 29.28
N GLN A 471 -1.31 19.61 30.59
CA GLN A 471 -1.14 18.32 31.26
C GLN A 471 -2.29 17.33 30.98
N LYS A 472 -3.47 17.80 30.62
CA LYS A 472 -4.60 16.94 30.21
C LYS A 472 -4.37 16.26 28.86
N THR A 473 -3.44 16.77 28.05
CA THR A 473 -3.05 16.16 26.78
C THR A 473 -1.90 15.15 26.93
N PHE A 474 -1.29 15.07 28.12
CA PHE A 474 -0.16 14.17 28.39
C PHE A 474 -0.63 12.72 28.58
N PRO A 475 0.27 11.73 28.38
CA PRO A 475 -0.08 10.34 28.58
C PRO A 475 -0.56 10.05 30.01
N PRO A 476 -1.44 9.06 30.23
CA PRO A 476 -1.95 8.73 31.56
C PRO A 476 -0.85 8.40 32.59
N ASP A 477 0.26 7.84 32.11
CA ASP A 477 1.40 7.45 32.94
C ASP A 477 2.36 8.60 33.29
N TRP A 478 2.10 9.82 32.77
CA TRP A 478 2.93 11.00 32.99
C TRP A 478 3.12 11.32 34.49
N ASN A 479 2.05 11.28 35.27
CA ASN A 479 2.07 11.59 36.69
C ASN A 479 2.82 10.53 37.52
N LEU A 480 2.91 9.28 37.07
CA LEU A 480 3.65 8.21 37.73
C LEU A 480 5.17 8.34 37.52
N ALA A 481 5.59 8.85 36.36
CA ALA A 481 7.00 8.98 36.01
C ALA A 481 7.65 10.28 36.49
N HIS A 482 6.89 11.36 36.72
CA HIS A 482 7.40 12.71 37.04
C HIS A 482 6.75 13.37 38.25
N GLY A 483 5.88 12.68 38.99
CA GLY A 483 5.16 13.20 40.14
C GLY A 483 5.96 13.25 41.47
N LEU A 484 7.22 12.80 41.48
CA LEU A 484 8.03 12.68 42.71
C LEU A 484 9.30 13.53 42.77
N ASP A 485 9.70 14.23 41.69
CA ASP A 485 10.93 15.05 41.69
C ASP A 485 10.65 16.53 41.37
N VAL A 486 10.01 17.25 42.33
CA VAL A 486 9.82 18.70 42.23
C VAL A 486 10.89 19.51 42.99
N THR A 487 11.87 18.89 43.64
CA THR A 487 12.83 19.61 44.49
C THR A 487 14.27 19.13 44.43
N SER A 488 14.87 18.96 43.30
CA SER A 488 16.35 19.04 43.20
C SER A 488 16.77 19.07 41.73
N ASP A 489 17.37 20.11 41.37
CA ASP A 489 18.55 20.34 40.52
C ASP A 489 18.39 21.59 39.66
N ILE A 490 18.69 22.70 40.33
CA ILE A 490 19.17 23.92 39.68
C ILE A 490 20.69 23.78 39.71
N ASP A 491 21.28 23.90 38.54
CA ASP A 491 22.71 24.10 38.21
C ASP A 491 23.42 22.93 37.53
N SER A 492 23.98 23.36 36.42
CA SER A 492 24.93 22.70 35.52
C SER A 492 24.31 21.86 34.41
N GLU A 493 24.32 22.46 33.21
CA GLU A 493 25.07 21.91 32.09
C GLU A 493 24.97 22.81 30.85
N ASN A 494 26.10 23.27 30.40
CA ASN A 494 26.31 23.85 29.06
C ASN A 494 26.07 22.76 28.05
N GLU A 495 25.02 22.90 27.25
CA GLU A 495 24.72 21.99 26.16
C GLU A 495 25.18 22.55 24.82
N ASN A 496 26.13 21.83 24.21
CA ASN A 496 26.28 21.84 22.77
C ASN A 496 25.10 21.10 22.16
N GLU A 497 24.10 21.82 21.70
CA GLU A 497 23.04 21.26 20.87
C GLU A 497 23.56 21.07 19.44
N ASN A 498 23.91 19.84 19.13
CA ASN A 498 23.91 19.36 17.75
C ASN A 498 22.48 18.93 17.44
N ASP A 499 21.72 19.83 16.82
CA ASP A 499 20.44 19.52 16.19
C ASP A 499 20.66 18.62 14.96
N ASN A 500 20.66 17.32 15.18
CA ASN A 500 20.35 16.37 14.13
C ASN A 500 18.84 16.11 14.15
N ASP A 501 18.10 16.99 13.48
CA ASP A 501 16.73 16.70 13.06
C ASP A 501 16.75 15.57 12.02
N GLU A 502 16.63 14.33 12.49
CA GLU A 502 16.25 13.21 11.65
C GLU A 502 14.80 13.42 11.24
N ASP A 503 14.61 13.74 9.95
CA ASP A 503 13.30 13.74 9.29
C ASP A 503 12.65 12.35 9.50
N GLU A 504 11.69 12.24 10.43
CA GLU A 504 10.74 11.13 10.48
C GLU A 504 9.80 11.23 9.26
N ASP A 505 10.32 10.85 8.11
CA ASP A 505 9.49 10.43 6.98
C ASP A 505 8.94 9.05 7.31
N ASP A 506 7.63 8.88 7.20
CA ASP A 506 6.83 7.64 7.29
C ASP A 506 7.62 6.37 6.86
N ASN A 507 8.51 5.90 7.69
CA ASN A 507 9.19 4.62 7.55
C ASN A 507 9.05 3.85 8.85
N VAL A 508 8.42 2.71 8.71
CA VAL A 508 8.40 1.60 9.63
C VAL A 508 9.71 1.52 10.42
N ILE A 509 9.59 1.57 11.73
CA ILE A 509 10.67 1.45 12.73
C ILE A 509 11.46 0.16 12.48
N TYR A 510 12.75 0.29 12.15
CA TYR A 510 13.71 -0.81 12.21
C TYR A 510 14.68 -0.59 13.35
N PRO A 511 15.00 -1.62 14.16
CA PRO A 511 15.96 -1.50 15.25
C PRO A 511 17.37 -1.33 14.72
N ALA A 512 18.12 -0.39 15.33
CA ALA A 512 19.52 -0.14 15.06
C ALA A 512 20.36 -1.39 15.33
N VAL A 513 21.13 -1.83 14.34
CA VAL A 513 22.21 -2.80 14.52
C VAL A 513 23.48 -2.03 14.88
N ASN A 514 23.96 -2.22 16.11
CA ASN A 514 25.28 -1.82 16.54
C ASN A 514 26.34 -2.51 15.68
N THR A 515 27.16 -1.75 15.00
CA THR A 515 28.44 -2.22 14.48
C THR A 515 29.56 -1.46 15.17
N ASP A 516 30.11 -2.08 16.23
CA ASP A 516 31.43 -1.75 16.73
C ASP A 516 32.49 -2.32 15.79
N GLY A 517 33.44 -1.48 15.42
CA GLY A 517 34.82 -1.90 15.36
C GLY A 517 35.54 -1.87 14.02
N ASN A 518 36.43 -0.93 13.98
CA ASN A 518 37.76 -0.92 13.37
C ASN A 518 37.93 -0.70 11.88
N GLY A 519 38.53 0.43 11.67
CA GLY A 519 39.08 0.92 10.43
C GLY A 519 40.21 0.08 9.83
N GLU A 520 40.33 0.26 8.53
CA GLU A 520 41.66 0.40 7.90
C GLU A 520 41.42 1.02 6.51
N ASN A 521 42.25 2.01 6.21
CA ASN A 521 42.33 2.75 4.96
C ASN A 521 42.64 1.81 3.79
N ASP A 522 41.88 1.92 2.71
CA ASP A 522 42.36 1.64 1.35
C ASP A 522 41.72 2.64 0.38
N ASP A 523 42.30 3.86 0.38
CA ASP A 523 42.32 4.75 -0.76
C ASP A 523 43.36 4.22 -1.72
N ASP A 524 42.95 3.54 -2.78
CA ASP A 524 43.64 3.41 -4.07
C ASP A 524 42.99 2.28 -4.88
N ASN A 525 42.01 2.63 -5.70
CA ASN A 525 41.64 1.92 -6.96
C ASN A 525 40.21 2.21 -7.48
N ILE A 526 39.88 3.48 -7.65
CA ILE A 526 38.65 3.86 -8.42
C ILE A 526 39.01 4.90 -9.50
N GLU A 527 40.02 4.64 -10.30
CA GLU A 527 40.37 5.51 -11.44
C GLU A 527 40.42 4.79 -12.79
N MET A 528 39.75 3.65 -12.97
CA MET A 528 39.81 2.95 -14.26
C MET A 528 38.47 2.45 -14.83
N ASN A 529 37.33 3.09 -14.50
CA ASN A 529 36.06 2.77 -15.16
C ASN A 529 35.29 3.97 -15.71
N HIS A 530 35.96 5.12 -15.92
CA HIS A 530 35.33 6.32 -16.49
C HIS A 530 35.36 6.40 -18.03
N ARG A 531 35.72 5.35 -18.74
CA ARG A 531 35.86 5.38 -20.22
C ARG A 531 34.88 4.50 -21.01
N LEU A 532 33.81 4.02 -20.39
CA LEU A 532 32.79 3.22 -21.12
C LEU A 532 31.36 3.81 -21.07
N TRP A 533 31.24 5.12 -20.86
CA TRP A 533 29.96 5.84 -20.89
C TRP A 533 30.05 7.04 -21.83
N PHE A 534 30.27 6.79 -23.14
CA PHE A 534 29.91 7.69 -24.24
C PHE A 534 29.40 6.84 -25.42
#